data_10630af013535770ce0483cc62b60679
#
_entry.id   10630af013535770ce0483cc62b60679
#
_cell.length_a   1.000
_cell.length_b   1.000
_cell.length_c   1.000
_cell.angle_alpha   90.00
_cell.angle_beta   90.00
_cell.angle_gamma   90.00
#
_symmetry.space_group_name_H-M   'P 1'
#
loop_
_entity.id
_entity.type
_entity.pdbx_description
1 polymer ?
#
loop_
_entity_poly.entity_id
_entity_poly.type
_entity_poly.pdbx_seq_one_letter_code
_entity_poly.pdbx_strand_id
1 'polypeptide(L)'
;MVFSRKNSNVKKNKGILYLSILILALFGVVACHSRKSETLEKTSIESAPARVRLGVEVFFEKHIDLVKGKKVGLVTNPSGVNGRLASTVDLFKGNSDIQLVALYGPEHGVRGNAQAGEYVPFYLDEKFKIPVFSLYGPSMKPAPGMLKNIDEYMRSFDTTHADKKLEASMTKDVDVLIYDIQDVGTRVYTYEATMAYAMQAAAEAGIDYIVLDRPNPINGEIMEGPILEYPEFSSFVGIYPVPLRFGMTIGELAKLYNDKFLEKKAKLTVIPMEGWRRNMWFDETGLSWVIPSPNMPTLDTAAVYPGQVFFEGTNISEGRGTTRPFELFGAPWIDAFELTMKLNALGLAGVTFREQWFTPTFSKFKDELCGGCQIHVTDREVFRPLQTALHIIKAIRDMYPDKFRFHEKYFDKIMGTAAVRKAIEAGRGIPEIVAGWAAGLAKFAELRKPYLLY
;
A
#
# COMPACT_ATOMS: atom_id res chain seq x y z
N MET A 1 -42.21 21.31 32.70
CA MET A 1 -42.18 22.57 33.44
C MET A 1 -41.57 23.62 32.55
N VAL A 2 -42.35 24.45 32.07
CA VAL A 2 -42.41 25.71 31.40
C VAL A 2 -41.84 26.79 32.31
N PHE A 3 -41.04 27.69 31.73
CA PHE A 3 -40.95 29.13 32.03
C PHE A 3 -39.83 29.70 31.17
N SER A 4 -40.11 30.44 30.21
CA SER A 4 -40.66 31.76 29.98
C SER A 4 -39.59 32.87 29.85
N ARG A 5 -39.69 33.46 28.68
CA ARG A 5 -39.01 34.70 28.19
C ARG A 5 -38.98 35.85 29.19
N LYS A 6 -37.94 36.68 29.08
CA LYS A 6 -38.11 38.14 29.15
C LYS A 6 -37.10 38.85 28.22
N ASN A 7 -37.71 39.60 27.30
CA ASN A 7 -37.09 40.69 26.53
C ASN A 7 -36.89 41.91 27.42
N SER A 8 -35.86 42.70 27.17
CA SER A 8 -35.95 44.15 27.33
C SER A 8 -35.04 44.85 26.32
N ASN A 9 -35.70 45.70 25.57
CA ASN A 9 -35.23 46.68 24.60
C ASN A 9 -34.58 47.90 25.24
N VAL A 10 -33.99 48.72 24.32
CA VAL A 10 -33.80 50.19 24.37
C VAL A 10 -32.39 50.61 24.81
N LYS A 11 -31.62 51.36 24.05
CA LYS A 11 -31.82 52.52 23.20
C LYS A 11 -30.62 52.83 22.31
N LYS A 12 -30.90 53.33 21.13
CA LYS A 12 -30.02 54.13 20.25
C LYS A 12 -29.47 55.37 20.92
N ASN A 13 -28.21 55.73 20.61
CA ASN A 13 -27.90 57.15 20.39
C ASN A 13 -26.79 57.34 19.36
N LYS A 14 -27.04 58.26 18.47
CA LYS A 14 -26.24 58.75 17.35
C LYS A 14 -25.21 59.78 17.83
N GLY A 15 -24.12 59.91 17.13
CA GLY A 15 -23.19 61.05 17.14
C GLY A 15 -22.08 60.74 16.16
N ILE A 16 -22.13 61.08 15.01
CA ILE A 16 -21.80 62.14 14.06
C ILE A 16 -20.76 63.12 14.66
N LEU A 17 -19.54 63.21 14.14
CA LEU A 17 -19.04 64.37 13.46
C LEU A 17 -17.53 64.41 13.19
N TYR A 18 -17.18 64.70 11.91
CA TYR A 18 -16.06 65.48 11.33
C TYR A 18 -14.62 64.94 11.44
N LEU A 19 -14.00 64.53 10.35
CA LEU A 19 -13.46 65.29 9.18
C LEU A 19 -12.52 66.45 9.58
N SER A 20 -11.20 66.24 9.36
CA SER A 20 -10.34 67.35 8.92
C SER A 20 -9.07 66.83 8.26
N ILE A 21 -8.94 67.17 7.01
CA ILE A 21 -7.80 67.13 6.11
C ILE A 21 -6.74 68.10 6.59
N LEU A 22 -5.45 67.75 6.58
CA LEU A 22 -4.41 68.74 6.34
C LEU A 22 -3.26 68.14 5.53
N ILE A 23 -3.14 68.65 4.30
CA ILE A 23 -2.03 68.54 3.41
C ILE A 23 -0.96 69.54 3.86
N LEU A 24 0.28 69.08 4.01
CA LEU A 24 1.43 70.00 3.97
C LEU A 24 2.59 69.30 3.18
N ALA A 25 2.74 69.82 1.99
CA ALA A 25 3.96 69.63 1.18
C ALA A 25 5.02 70.61 1.66
N LEU A 26 6.23 70.16 1.85
CA LEU A 26 7.41 71.00 1.85
C LEU A 26 8.62 70.25 1.29
N PHE A 27 9.18 70.89 0.29
CA PHE A 27 10.40 70.56 -0.45
C PHE A 27 11.61 70.43 0.48
N GLY A 28 12.44 69.48 0.23
CA GLY A 28 13.75 69.32 0.91
C GLY A 28 14.71 68.47 0.11
N VAL A 29 15.44 69.14 -0.78
CA VAL A 29 16.82 68.90 -1.19
C VAL A 29 17.25 67.48 -1.57
N VAL A 30 17.54 67.33 -2.85
CA VAL A 30 18.30 66.29 -3.51
C VAL A 30 19.69 66.22 -2.91
N ALA A 31 20.00 65.09 -2.27
CA ALA A 31 21.39 64.63 -2.06
C ALA A 31 21.58 63.35 -2.83
N CYS A 32 22.26 63.45 -3.96
CA CYS A 32 22.75 62.34 -4.77
C CYS A 32 23.76 61.52 -3.96
N HIS A 33 23.31 60.37 -3.40
CA HIS A 33 24.22 59.33 -2.97
C HIS A 33 24.12 58.19 -3.96
N SER A 34 25.19 58.05 -4.75
CA SER A 34 25.47 56.90 -5.58
C SER A 34 25.47 55.63 -4.72
N ARG A 35 24.34 54.94 -4.62
CA ARG A 35 24.28 53.56 -4.16
C ARG A 35 24.75 52.68 -5.31
N LYS A 36 25.91 52.07 -5.13
CA LYS A 36 26.31 50.88 -5.89
C LYS A 36 25.14 49.93 -5.95
N SER A 37 24.74 49.53 -7.15
CA SER A 37 23.82 48.41 -7.37
C SER A 37 24.50 47.17 -6.84
N GLU A 38 24.13 46.73 -5.64
CA GLU A 38 24.34 45.36 -5.26
C GLU A 38 23.51 44.51 -6.23
N THR A 39 24.23 43.82 -7.09
CA THR A 39 23.68 42.73 -7.89
C THR A 39 23.07 41.74 -6.92
N LEU A 40 21.74 41.74 -6.84
CA LEU A 40 20.99 40.61 -6.26
C LEU A 40 21.47 39.38 -7.03
N GLU A 41 22.34 38.59 -6.41
CA GLU A 41 22.58 37.23 -6.84
C GLU A 41 21.20 36.58 -7.01
N LYS A 42 20.87 36.23 -8.24
CA LYS A 42 19.78 35.33 -8.53
C LYS A 42 20.10 34.04 -7.79
N THR A 43 19.57 33.90 -6.57
CA THR A 43 19.40 32.62 -5.95
C THR A 43 18.65 31.78 -7.00
N SER A 44 19.38 30.87 -7.64
CA SER A 44 18.79 29.85 -8.48
C SER A 44 17.74 29.17 -7.60
N ILE A 45 16.47 29.40 -7.89
CA ILE A 45 15.41 28.56 -7.35
C ILE A 45 15.76 27.19 -7.90
N GLU A 46 16.36 26.34 -7.07
CA GLU A 46 16.52 24.93 -7.40
C GLU A 46 15.13 24.45 -7.79
N SER A 47 14.97 24.10 -9.05
CA SER A 47 13.71 23.53 -9.54
C SER A 47 13.41 22.34 -8.64
N ALA A 48 12.22 22.31 -8.03
CA ALA A 48 11.79 21.17 -7.26
C ALA A 48 12.11 19.89 -8.05
N PRO A 49 12.67 18.85 -7.41
CA PRO A 49 13.05 17.63 -8.09
C PRO A 49 11.87 17.13 -8.93
N ALA A 50 12.17 16.77 -10.18
CA ALA A 50 11.13 16.31 -11.09
C ALA A 50 10.44 15.08 -10.47
N ARG A 51 9.11 15.11 -10.39
CA ARG A 51 8.29 14.02 -9.90
C ARG A 51 8.59 12.72 -10.67
N VAL A 52 8.62 11.59 -9.98
CA VAL A 52 8.66 10.26 -10.60
C VAL A 52 7.48 10.10 -11.56
N ARG A 53 7.75 9.60 -12.77
CA ARG A 53 6.73 9.24 -13.74
C ARG A 53 6.43 7.75 -13.62
N LEU A 54 5.18 7.45 -13.30
CA LEU A 54 4.72 6.07 -13.12
C LEU A 54 4.72 5.28 -14.44
N GLY A 55 4.81 3.96 -14.35
CA GLY A 55 4.71 3.08 -15.51
C GLY A 55 3.47 3.34 -16.37
N VAL A 56 2.34 3.71 -15.76
CA VAL A 56 1.13 4.08 -16.50
C VAL A 56 1.32 5.34 -17.37
N GLU A 57 2.08 6.33 -16.89
CA GLU A 57 2.34 7.56 -17.65
C GLU A 57 3.31 7.30 -18.81
N VAL A 58 4.33 6.48 -18.55
CA VAL A 58 5.30 6.04 -19.59
C VAL A 58 4.60 5.19 -20.65
N PHE A 59 3.67 4.32 -20.24
CA PHE A 59 2.88 3.49 -21.14
C PHE A 59 2.08 4.35 -22.13
N PHE A 60 1.32 5.33 -21.64
CA PHE A 60 0.52 6.19 -22.54
C PHE A 60 1.36 7.03 -23.49
N GLU A 61 2.56 7.43 -23.09
CA GLU A 61 3.43 8.25 -23.93
C GLU A 61 4.22 7.43 -24.96
N LYS A 62 4.69 6.24 -24.57
CA LYS A 62 5.72 5.54 -25.36
C LYS A 62 5.33 4.12 -25.80
N HIS A 63 4.30 3.52 -25.21
CA HIS A 63 4.04 2.08 -25.38
C HIS A 63 2.58 1.72 -25.67
N ILE A 64 1.76 2.69 -26.05
CA ILE A 64 0.35 2.47 -26.36
C ILE A 64 0.15 1.48 -27.51
N ASP A 65 1.12 1.40 -28.43
CA ASP A 65 1.09 0.47 -29.57
C ASP A 65 1.05 -1.00 -29.14
N LEU A 66 1.50 -1.33 -27.93
CA LEU A 66 1.42 -2.70 -27.38
C LEU A 66 -0.03 -3.21 -27.29
N VAL A 67 -1.01 -2.31 -27.17
CA VAL A 67 -2.43 -2.66 -26.98
C VAL A 67 -3.33 -2.20 -28.11
N LYS A 68 -2.79 -1.52 -29.11
CA LYS A 68 -3.58 -1.02 -30.25
C LYS A 68 -4.28 -2.16 -30.97
N GLY A 69 -5.62 -2.06 -31.10
CA GLY A 69 -6.45 -3.08 -31.70
C GLY A 69 -6.67 -4.34 -30.87
N LYS A 70 -6.12 -4.41 -29.64
CA LYS A 70 -6.28 -5.53 -28.71
C LYS A 70 -7.35 -5.24 -27.66
N LYS A 71 -7.98 -6.31 -27.18
CA LYS A 71 -8.94 -6.28 -26.08
C LYS A 71 -8.19 -6.41 -24.77
N VAL A 72 -8.30 -5.39 -23.93
CA VAL A 72 -7.54 -5.24 -22.69
C VAL A 72 -8.38 -5.61 -21.48
N GLY A 73 -7.84 -6.49 -20.63
CA GLY A 73 -8.26 -6.67 -19.26
C GLY A 73 -7.35 -5.88 -18.32
N LEU A 74 -7.88 -5.22 -17.30
CA LEU A 74 -7.10 -4.42 -16.36
C LEU A 74 -7.27 -4.93 -14.93
N VAL A 75 -6.18 -5.39 -14.33
CA VAL A 75 -6.07 -5.72 -12.89
C VAL A 75 -5.71 -4.45 -12.16
N THR A 76 -6.63 -3.92 -11.35
CA THR A 76 -6.44 -2.62 -10.68
C THR A 76 -7.32 -2.45 -9.45
N ASN A 77 -7.03 -1.40 -8.68
CA ASN A 77 -7.79 -0.94 -7.53
C ASN A 77 -7.70 0.59 -7.42
N PRO A 78 -8.17 1.26 -6.32
CA PRO A 78 -8.11 2.71 -6.22
C PRO A 78 -6.72 3.33 -6.32
N SER A 79 -5.65 2.56 -6.05
CA SER A 79 -4.26 3.03 -6.18
C SER A 79 -3.76 3.08 -7.64
N GLY A 80 -4.52 2.49 -8.58
CA GLY A 80 -4.27 2.58 -10.02
C GLY A 80 -4.59 3.97 -10.56
N VAL A 81 -3.69 4.92 -10.36
CA VAL A 81 -3.81 6.32 -10.80
C VAL A 81 -2.50 6.78 -11.43
N ASN A 82 -2.59 7.83 -12.26
CA ASN A 82 -1.40 8.56 -12.71
C ASN A 82 -0.95 9.59 -11.66
N GLY A 83 0.16 10.26 -11.89
CA GLY A 83 0.69 11.25 -10.97
C GLY A 83 -0.16 12.53 -10.81
N ARG A 84 -1.30 12.64 -11.50
CA ARG A 84 -2.32 13.69 -11.34
C ARG A 84 -3.61 13.13 -10.74
N LEU A 85 -3.56 11.92 -10.16
CA LEU A 85 -4.69 11.22 -9.54
C LEU A 85 -5.83 10.84 -10.52
N ALA A 86 -5.58 10.87 -11.83
CA ALA A 86 -6.55 10.33 -12.79
C ALA A 86 -6.51 8.81 -12.75
N SER A 87 -7.67 8.17 -12.57
CA SER A 87 -7.80 6.70 -12.49
C SER A 87 -7.31 6.05 -13.80
N THR A 88 -6.53 5.00 -13.68
CA THR A 88 -6.10 4.18 -14.82
C THR A 88 -7.29 3.63 -15.59
N VAL A 89 -8.39 3.28 -14.94
CA VAL A 89 -9.63 2.86 -15.60
C VAL A 89 -10.18 3.98 -16.50
N ASP A 90 -10.25 5.22 -15.99
CA ASP A 90 -10.71 6.38 -16.76
C ASP A 90 -9.77 6.70 -17.94
N LEU A 91 -8.46 6.63 -17.70
CA LEU A 91 -7.45 6.85 -18.75
C LEU A 91 -7.59 5.83 -19.89
N PHE A 92 -7.77 4.55 -19.55
CA PHE A 92 -7.94 3.49 -20.54
C PHE A 92 -9.24 3.62 -21.31
N LYS A 93 -10.35 3.91 -20.64
CA LYS A 93 -11.66 4.09 -21.28
C LYS A 93 -11.76 5.37 -22.09
N GLY A 94 -11.02 6.40 -21.72
CA GLY A 94 -10.96 7.69 -22.43
C GLY A 94 -10.09 7.67 -23.69
N ASN A 95 -9.29 6.61 -23.90
CA ASN A 95 -8.41 6.51 -25.07
C ASN A 95 -9.02 5.62 -26.15
N SER A 96 -9.20 6.16 -27.37
CA SER A 96 -9.82 5.47 -28.50
C SER A 96 -9.01 4.28 -29.04
N ASP A 97 -7.69 4.26 -28.80
CA ASP A 97 -6.81 3.18 -29.23
C ASP A 97 -6.87 1.95 -28.29
N ILE A 98 -7.52 2.07 -27.12
CA ILE A 98 -7.62 1.02 -26.10
C ILE A 98 -9.04 0.48 -26.02
N GLN A 99 -9.19 -0.82 -26.23
CA GLN A 99 -10.45 -1.52 -26.02
C GLN A 99 -10.45 -2.20 -24.64
N LEU A 100 -10.77 -1.45 -23.57
CA LEU A 100 -10.93 -2.00 -22.23
C LEU A 100 -12.23 -2.81 -22.14
N VAL A 101 -12.13 -4.13 -21.93
CA VAL A 101 -13.26 -5.08 -21.97
C VAL A 101 -13.62 -5.66 -20.61
N ALA A 102 -12.69 -5.71 -19.65
CA ALA A 102 -12.92 -6.26 -18.31
C ALA A 102 -12.02 -5.61 -17.26
N LEU A 103 -12.50 -5.58 -16.00
CA LEU A 103 -11.73 -5.21 -14.83
C LEU A 103 -11.57 -6.42 -13.92
N TYR A 104 -10.44 -6.48 -13.20
CA TYR A 104 -10.12 -7.53 -12.25
C TYR A 104 -9.68 -6.89 -10.94
N GLY A 105 -10.48 -7.09 -9.87
CA GLY A 105 -10.22 -6.54 -8.55
C GLY A 105 -9.40 -7.51 -7.70
N PRO A 106 -8.31 -7.04 -7.06
CA PRO A 106 -7.62 -7.82 -6.02
C PRO A 106 -8.48 -7.91 -4.76
N GLU A 107 -7.92 -8.41 -3.66
CA GLU A 107 -8.51 -8.23 -2.32
C GLU A 107 -8.96 -6.77 -2.14
N HIS A 108 -10.07 -6.54 -1.48
CA HIS A 108 -10.81 -5.27 -1.36
C HIS A 108 -11.54 -4.79 -2.61
N GLY A 109 -11.37 -5.45 -3.77
CA GLY A 109 -12.04 -5.13 -5.03
C GLY A 109 -11.51 -3.90 -5.76
N VAL A 110 -12.01 -3.66 -6.97
CA VAL A 110 -11.61 -2.51 -7.82
C VAL A 110 -11.92 -1.16 -7.16
N ARG A 111 -12.95 -1.10 -6.30
CA ARG A 111 -13.32 0.13 -5.58
C ARG A 111 -12.64 0.27 -4.21
N GLY A 112 -11.97 -0.77 -3.72
CA GLY A 112 -11.20 -0.74 -2.47
C GLY A 112 -12.02 -0.56 -1.19
N ASN A 113 -13.31 -0.86 -1.22
CA ASN A 113 -14.24 -0.61 -0.11
C ASN A 113 -14.52 -1.85 0.75
N ALA A 114 -14.16 -3.04 0.31
CA ALA A 114 -14.33 -4.27 1.09
C ALA A 114 -13.22 -4.39 2.16
N GLN A 115 -13.57 -4.91 3.34
CA GLN A 115 -12.59 -5.16 4.40
C GLN A 115 -11.69 -6.36 4.08
N ALA A 116 -10.59 -6.51 4.84
CA ALA A 116 -9.68 -7.64 4.68
C ALA A 116 -10.43 -8.98 4.87
N GLY A 117 -10.23 -9.91 3.94
CA GLY A 117 -10.91 -11.21 3.94
C GLY A 117 -12.34 -11.19 3.37
N GLU A 118 -12.89 -10.05 3.01
CA GLU A 118 -14.24 -9.94 2.45
C GLU A 118 -14.23 -10.23 0.94
N TYR A 119 -15.10 -11.14 0.52
CA TYR A 119 -15.29 -11.46 -0.90
C TYR A 119 -16.15 -10.41 -1.59
N VAL A 120 -15.67 -9.86 -2.68
CA VAL A 120 -16.44 -8.98 -3.58
C VAL A 120 -16.94 -9.82 -4.75
N PRO A 121 -18.24 -10.08 -4.87
CA PRO A 121 -18.78 -10.87 -5.98
C PRO A 121 -18.63 -10.15 -7.32
N PHE A 122 -18.77 -10.90 -8.40
CA PHE A 122 -18.86 -10.37 -9.76
C PHE A 122 -19.96 -9.31 -9.88
N TYR A 123 -19.68 -8.22 -10.63
CA TYR A 123 -20.68 -7.21 -11.00
C TYR A 123 -20.34 -6.54 -12.34
N LEU A 124 -21.32 -5.84 -12.89
CA LEU A 124 -21.10 -4.94 -14.04
C LEU A 124 -20.81 -3.53 -13.51
N ASP A 125 -19.69 -2.93 -13.94
CA ASP A 125 -19.39 -1.54 -13.62
C ASP A 125 -20.48 -0.63 -14.19
N GLU A 126 -21.11 0.17 -13.33
CA GLU A 126 -22.25 1.00 -13.72
C GLU A 126 -21.88 2.12 -14.72
N LYS A 127 -20.67 2.66 -14.61
CA LYS A 127 -20.17 3.76 -15.44
C LYS A 127 -19.78 3.28 -16.84
N PHE A 128 -19.05 2.17 -16.91
CA PHE A 128 -18.42 1.70 -18.13
C PHE A 128 -19.11 0.51 -18.78
N LYS A 129 -20.07 -0.09 -18.08
CA LYS A 129 -20.84 -1.26 -18.53
C LYS A 129 -19.94 -2.43 -18.96
N ILE A 130 -18.85 -2.65 -18.22
CA ILE A 130 -17.94 -3.78 -18.41
C ILE A 130 -17.93 -4.69 -17.18
N PRO A 131 -17.62 -6.00 -17.35
CA PRO A 131 -17.54 -6.93 -16.23
C PRO A 131 -16.39 -6.60 -15.27
N VAL A 132 -16.67 -6.78 -13.98
CA VAL A 132 -15.70 -6.69 -12.90
C VAL A 132 -15.62 -8.05 -12.20
N PHE A 133 -14.48 -8.71 -12.35
CA PHE A 133 -14.20 -10.00 -11.72
C PHE A 133 -13.38 -9.81 -10.45
N SER A 134 -13.62 -10.67 -9.45
CA SER A 134 -12.82 -10.72 -8.24
C SER A 134 -11.67 -11.71 -8.40
N LEU A 135 -10.48 -11.29 -8.01
CA LEU A 135 -9.30 -12.14 -7.86
C LEU A 135 -9.06 -12.49 -6.38
N TYR A 136 -10.09 -12.36 -5.57
CA TYR A 136 -10.07 -12.72 -4.16
C TYR A 136 -11.40 -13.39 -3.76
N GLY A 137 -11.33 -14.62 -3.22
CA GLY A 137 -12.52 -15.36 -2.83
C GLY A 137 -12.33 -16.86 -3.01
N PRO A 138 -13.31 -17.56 -3.62
CA PRO A 138 -13.21 -19.01 -3.87
C PRO A 138 -12.01 -19.42 -4.72
N SER A 139 -11.54 -18.52 -5.60
CA SER A 139 -10.28 -18.64 -6.35
C SER A 139 -9.49 -17.35 -6.20
N MET A 140 -8.21 -17.48 -5.91
CA MET A 140 -7.25 -16.36 -5.86
C MET A 140 -6.56 -16.12 -7.21
N LYS A 141 -6.74 -17.04 -8.14
CA LYS A 141 -6.22 -16.98 -9.50
C LYS A 141 -7.39 -16.74 -10.48
N PRO A 142 -7.21 -15.89 -11.50
CA PRO A 142 -8.21 -15.75 -12.55
C PRO A 142 -8.58 -17.12 -13.15
N ALA A 143 -9.87 -17.46 -13.14
CA ALA A 143 -10.35 -18.64 -13.82
C ALA A 143 -10.20 -18.46 -15.35
N PRO A 144 -9.97 -19.53 -16.13
CA PRO A 144 -9.84 -19.43 -17.58
C PRO A 144 -11.00 -18.67 -18.25
N GLY A 145 -12.24 -18.88 -17.79
CA GLY A 145 -13.43 -18.20 -18.30
C GLY A 145 -13.46 -16.69 -18.04
N MET A 146 -12.68 -16.17 -17.09
CA MET A 146 -12.52 -14.72 -16.89
C MET A 146 -11.67 -14.05 -17.98
N LEU A 147 -10.86 -14.81 -18.71
CA LEU A 147 -9.94 -14.32 -19.74
C LEU A 147 -10.38 -14.74 -21.15
N LYS A 148 -10.94 -15.95 -21.24
CA LYS A 148 -11.46 -16.55 -22.48
C LYS A 148 -12.86 -17.09 -22.23
N ASN A 149 -13.78 -16.97 -23.20
CA ASN A 149 -15.18 -17.32 -23.06
C ASN A 149 -15.90 -16.53 -21.94
N ILE A 150 -15.59 -15.24 -21.82
CA ILE A 150 -16.12 -14.37 -20.76
C ILE A 150 -17.65 -14.42 -20.71
N ASP A 151 -18.32 -14.46 -21.87
CA ASP A 151 -19.78 -14.52 -21.99
C ASP A 151 -20.35 -15.79 -21.32
N GLU A 152 -19.80 -16.94 -21.61
CA GLU A 152 -20.19 -18.21 -21.00
C GLU A 152 -19.93 -18.24 -19.49
N TYR A 153 -18.77 -17.74 -19.09
CA TYR A 153 -18.38 -17.65 -17.69
C TYR A 153 -19.32 -16.73 -16.89
N MET A 154 -19.70 -15.58 -17.46
CA MET A 154 -20.66 -14.66 -16.83
C MET A 154 -22.03 -15.29 -16.68
N ARG A 155 -22.52 -16.00 -17.69
CA ARG A 155 -23.81 -16.72 -17.61
C ARG A 155 -23.83 -17.80 -16.55
N SER A 156 -22.69 -18.36 -16.16
CA SER A 156 -22.61 -19.36 -15.09
C SER A 156 -22.84 -18.79 -13.69
N PHE A 157 -22.68 -17.47 -13.50
CA PHE A 157 -22.92 -16.80 -12.22
C PHE A 157 -24.32 -16.22 -12.06
N ASP A 158 -25.09 -16.07 -13.14
CA ASP A 158 -26.31 -15.27 -13.12
C ASP A 158 -27.57 -16.07 -13.41
N THR A 159 -28.23 -16.54 -12.35
CA THR A 159 -29.62 -16.97 -12.39
C THR A 159 -30.61 -15.83 -12.08
N THR A 160 -30.14 -14.66 -11.59
CA THR A 160 -31.03 -13.60 -11.07
C THR A 160 -31.02 -12.32 -11.95
N HIS A 161 -30.09 -12.18 -12.89
CA HIS A 161 -29.97 -11.01 -13.79
C HIS A 161 -30.07 -11.38 -15.27
N ALA A 162 -30.65 -12.53 -15.59
CA ALA A 162 -30.83 -13.05 -16.95
C ALA A 162 -31.56 -12.09 -17.92
N ASP A 163 -32.26 -11.08 -17.39
CA ASP A 163 -33.03 -10.12 -18.19
C ASP A 163 -32.21 -8.91 -18.72
N LYS A 164 -30.97 -8.72 -18.23
CA LYS A 164 -30.09 -7.69 -18.81
C LYS A 164 -29.27 -8.34 -19.93
N LYS A 165 -29.75 -8.21 -21.18
CA LYS A 165 -28.94 -8.51 -22.37
C LYS A 165 -27.63 -7.77 -22.27
N LEU A 166 -26.54 -8.52 -21.99
CA LEU A 166 -25.18 -8.01 -22.12
C LEU A 166 -24.97 -7.59 -23.57
N GLU A 167 -24.53 -6.37 -23.79
CA GLU A 167 -24.17 -5.95 -25.14
C GLU A 167 -23.02 -6.84 -25.66
N ALA A 168 -23.05 -7.20 -26.94
CA ALA A 168 -22.02 -8.04 -27.56
C ALA A 168 -20.59 -7.48 -27.42
N SER A 169 -20.45 -6.19 -27.10
CA SER A 169 -19.18 -5.54 -26.79
C SER A 169 -18.58 -5.95 -25.44
N MET A 170 -19.41 -6.47 -24.49
CA MET A 170 -19.02 -6.80 -23.12
C MET A 170 -18.49 -8.23 -22.98
N THR A 171 -18.66 -9.07 -23.99
CA THR A 171 -18.39 -10.51 -23.94
C THR A 171 -17.12 -10.92 -24.69
N LYS A 172 -16.24 -9.96 -24.92
CA LYS A 172 -15.04 -10.19 -25.72
C LYS A 172 -13.92 -10.76 -24.86
N ASP A 173 -13.30 -11.81 -25.35
CA ASP A 173 -12.06 -12.37 -24.78
C ASP A 173 -10.96 -11.31 -24.62
N VAL A 174 -10.11 -11.51 -23.64
CA VAL A 174 -8.94 -10.67 -23.39
C VAL A 174 -7.77 -11.12 -24.26
N ASP A 175 -7.10 -10.17 -24.92
CA ASP A 175 -5.87 -10.39 -25.69
C ASP A 175 -4.63 -9.99 -24.87
N VAL A 176 -4.78 -9.00 -23.98
CA VAL A 176 -3.72 -8.48 -23.12
C VAL A 176 -4.28 -8.23 -21.73
N LEU A 177 -3.62 -8.79 -20.72
CA LEU A 177 -3.94 -8.50 -19.32
C LEU A 177 -2.89 -7.51 -18.76
N ILE A 178 -3.35 -6.38 -18.24
CA ILE A 178 -2.50 -5.32 -17.68
C ILE A 178 -2.69 -5.27 -16.17
N TYR A 179 -1.58 -5.13 -15.43
CA TYR A 179 -1.55 -4.98 -13.98
C TYR A 179 -1.10 -3.56 -13.61
N ASP A 180 -1.89 -2.87 -12.80
CA ASP A 180 -1.59 -1.53 -12.29
C ASP A 180 -2.15 -1.33 -10.88
N ILE A 181 -1.35 -1.72 -9.87
CA ILE A 181 -1.69 -1.61 -8.44
C ILE A 181 -0.44 -1.20 -7.66
N GLN A 182 -0.59 -0.29 -6.67
CA GLN A 182 0.45 0.08 -5.73
C GLN A 182 0.61 -0.99 -4.66
N ASP A 183 1.76 -1.65 -4.62
CA ASP A 183 2.20 -2.56 -3.56
C ASP A 183 2.85 -1.77 -2.40
N VAL A 184 3.06 -2.41 -1.24
CA VAL A 184 3.69 -1.78 -0.07
C VAL A 184 5.06 -2.35 0.29
N GLY A 185 5.67 -3.15 -0.59
CA GLY A 185 7.04 -3.64 -0.43
C GLY A 185 7.19 -4.80 0.57
N THR A 186 6.10 -5.49 0.88
CA THR A 186 6.06 -6.54 1.91
C THR A 186 5.37 -7.78 1.37
N ARG A 187 6.03 -8.94 1.39
CA ARG A 187 5.55 -10.22 0.84
C ARG A 187 4.12 -10.58 1.25
N VAL A 188 3.75 -10.32 2.49
CA VAL A 188 2.42 -10.69 3.01
C VAL A 188 1.30 -9.74 2.55
N TYR A 189 1.64 -8.67 1.86
CA TYR A 189 0.65 -7.79 1.23
C TYR A 189 0.21 -8.42 -0.09
N THR A 190 -1.03 -8.86 -0.16
CA THR A 190 -1.54 -9.84 -1.14
C THR A 190 -1.47 -9.42 -2.61
N TYR A 191 -1.10 -8.18 -2.91
CA TYR A 191 -1.07 -7.69 -4.29
C TYR A 191 0.09 -8.28 -5.11
N GLU A 192 1.22 -8.62 -4.46
CA GLU A 192 2.28 -9.35 -5.16
C GLU A 192 1.81 -10.76 -5.57
N ALA A 193 1.04 -11.43 -4.71
CA ALA A 193 0.45 -12.74 -5.04
C ALA A 193 -0.63 -12.61 -6.13
N THR A 194 -1.45 -11.56 -6.08
CA THR A 194 -2.43 -11.25 -7.15
C THR A 194 -1.72 -11.04 -8.49
N MET A 195 -0.62 -10.29 -8.52
CA MET A 195 0.21 -10.10 -9.71
C MET A 195 0.71 -11.43 -10.26
N ALA A 196 1.25 -12.29 -9.39
CA ALA A 196 1.81 -13.58 -9.79
C ALA A 196 0.73 -14.53 -10.34
N TYR A 197 -0.43 -14.64 -9.68
CA TYR A 197 -1.52 -15.48 -10.16
C TYR A 197 -2.17 -14.96 -11.44
N ALA A 198 -2.30 -13.62 -11.61
CA ALA A 198 -2.76 -13.04 -12.85
C ALA A 198 -1.78 -13.32 -14.00
N MET A 199 -0.48 -13.25 -13.73
CA MET A 199 0.57 -13.60 -14.69
C MET A 199 0.54 -15.09 -15.08
N GLN A 200 0.35 -16.00 -14.12
CA GLN A 200 0.15 -17.43 -14.40
C GLN A 200 -1.05 -17.67 -15.31
N ALA A 201 -2.20 -17.05 -14.98
CA ALA A 201 -3.42 -17.20 -15.78
C ALA A 201 -3.23 -16.67 -17.21
N ALA A 202 -2.55 -15.53 -17.36
CA ALA A 202 -2.21 -14.99 -18.68
C ALA A 202 -1.32 -15.94 -19.48
N ALA A 203 -0.30 -16.54 -18.83
CA ALA A 203 0.56 -17.54 -19.45
C ALA A 203 -0.21 -18.78 -19.92
N GLU A 204 -1.10 -19.29 -19.08
CA GLU A 204 -1.95 -20.45 -19.40
C GLU A 204 -2.91 -20.15 -20.56
N ALA A 205 -3.52 -18.97 -20.57
CA ALA A 205 -4.40 -18.50 -21.64
C ALA A 205 -3.64 -18.12 -22.93
N GLY A 206 -2.32 -18.00 -22.89
CA GLY A 206 -1.47 -17.64 -24.02
C GLY A 206 -1.60 -16.18 -24.45
N ILE A 207 -2.07 -15.30 -23.55
CA ILE A 207 -2.24 -13.86 -23.78
C ILE A 207 -1.01 -13.08 -23.27
N ASP A 208 -0.86 -11.84 -23.75
CA ASP A 208 0.20 -10.95 -23.31
C ASP A 208 -0.09 -10.46 -21.87
N TYR A 209 0.97 -10.28 -21.07
CA TYR A 209 0.88 -9.74 -19.71
C TYR A 209 1.77 -8.50 -19.55
N ILE A 210 1.19 -7.39 -19.14
CA ILE A 210 1.89 -6.12 -18.98
C ILE A 210 1.79 -5.66 -17.54
N VAL A 211 2.92 -5.30 -16.92
CA VAL A 211 2.98 -4.68 -15.59
C VAL A 211 3.38 -3.22 -15.75
N LEU A 212 2.53 -2.31 -15.30
CA LEU A 212 2.83 -0.88 -15.20
C LEU A 212 3.47 -0.64 -13.85
N ASP A 213 4.80 -0.44 -13.83
CA ASP A 213 5.56 -0.45 -12.59
C ASP A 213 5.31 0.77 -11.71
N ARG A 214 5.42 0.56 -10.39
CA ARG A 214 5.18 1.57 -9.34
C ARG A 214 6.29 1.53 -8.29
N PRO A 215 6.53 2.65 -7.56
CA PRO A 215 7.55 2.69 -6.52
C PRO A 215 7.33 1.63 -5.44
N ASN A 216 8.41 1.02 -4.98
CA ASN A 216 8.37 0.39 -3.65
C ASN A 216 8.34 1.53 -2.62
N PRO A 217 7.27 1.67 -1.82
CA PRO A 217 7.08 2.87 -1.01
C PRO A 217 8.03 2.95 0.19
N ILE A 218 8.57 1.82 0.62
CA ILE A 218 9.44 1.70 1.80
C ILE A 218 10.90 1.45 1.43
N ASN A 219 11.36 2.01 0.29
CA ASN A 219 12.71 1.87 -0.23
C ASN A 219 12.95 0.52 -0.95
N GLY A 220 13.69 0.55 -2.05
CA GLY A 220 14.02 -0.64 -2.88
C GLY A 220 15.37 -1.28 -2.54
N GLU A 221 16.15 -0.75 -1.61
CA GLU A 221 17.46 -1.28 -1.22
C GLU A 221 17.35 -2.27 -0.08
N ILE A 222 16.55 -1.92 0.94
CA ILE A 222 16.52 -2.64 2.21
C ILE A 222 15.72 -3.93 2.07
N MET A 223 16.35 -5.02 2.45
CA MET A 223 15.73 -6.34 2.57
C MET A 223 15.77 -6.78 4.03
N GLU A 224 14.68 -7.37 4.52
CA GLU A 224 14.60 -7.82 5.90
C GLU A 224 13.70 -9.05 6.03
N GLY A 225 14.03 -9.91 6.99
CA GLY A 225 13.24 -11.08 7.33
C GLY A 225 13.70 -12.37 6.67
N PRO A 226 13.10 -13.49 7.09
CA PRO A 226 13.42 -14.79 6.53
C PRO A 226 12.91 -14.92 5.10
N ILE A 227 13.65 -15.68 4.29
CA ILE A 227 13.14 -16.17 3.01
C ILE A 227 12.02 -17.17 3.30
N LEU A 228 10.91 -17.09 2.56
CA LEU A 228 9.84 -18.07 2.67
C LEU A 228 10.35 -19.47 2.35
N GLU A 229 10.11 -20.42 3.25
CA GLU A 229 10.41 -21.85 3.05
C GLU A 229 9.38 -22.43 2.08
N TYR A 230 9.81 -22.65 0.84
CA TYR A 230 8.98 -23.10 -0.27
C TYR A 230 9.14 -24.59 -0.51
N PRO A 231 8.09 -25.35 -0.81
CA PRO A 231 6.69 -24.94 -0.94
C PRO A 231 5.89 -24.94 0.38
N GLU A 232 6.46 -25.34 1.51
CA GLU A 232 5.77 -25.65 2.77
C GLU A 232 4.91 -24.49 3.28
N PHE A 233 5.43 -23.26 3.23
CA PHE A 233 4.72 -22.06 3.71
C PHE A 233 4.15 -21.21 2.56
N SER A 234 4.17 -21.71 1.32
CA SER A 234 3.59 -21.01 0.18
C SER A 234 2.08 -20.85 0.36
N SER A 235 1.58 -19.63 0.19
CA SER A 235 0.17 -19.28 0.33
C SER A 235 -0.11 -17.94 -0.33
N PHE A 236 -1.36 -17.46 -0.25
CA PHE A 236 -1.73 -16.14 -0.77
C PHE A 236 -1.04 -14.96 -0.03
N VAL A 237 -0.51 -15.16 1.20
CA VAL A 237 0.31 -14.21 1.93
C VAL A 237 1.82 -14.46 1.76
N GLY A 238 2.21 -15.01 0.64
CA GLY A 238 3.60 -15.32 0.27
C GLY A 238 3.66 -16.49 -0.69
N ILE A 239 3.73 -16.21 -1.99
CA ILE A 239 3.63 -17.25 -3.01
C ILE A 239 4.98 -17.90 -3.33
N TYR A 240 6.07 -17.13 -3.34
CA TYR A 240 7.41 -17.57 -3.75
C TYR A 240 8.47 -17.23 -2.71
N PRO A 241 9.66 -17.89 -2.78
CA PRO A 241 10.72 -17.77 -1.78
C PRO A 241 11.48 -16.44 -1.89
N VAL A 242 10.83 -15.37 -1.43
CA VAL A 242 11.42 -14.02 -1.27
C VAL A 242 11.42 -13.62 0.21
N PRO A 243 12.27 -12.66 0.64
CA PRO A 243 12.23 -12.17 2.02
C PRO A 243 10.95 -11.41 2.30
N LEU A 244 10.65 -11.22 3.56
CA LEU A 244 9.40 -10.56 3.96
C LEU A 244 9.36 -9.10 3.48
N ARG A 245 10.42 -8.32 3.69
CA ARG A 245 10.67 -7.04 3.02
C ARG A 245 11.64 -7.29 1.88
N PHE A 246 11.16 -7.27 0.64
CA PHE A 246 11.89 -7.81 -0.51
C PHE A 246 12.78 -6.78 -1.24
N GLY A 247 12.59 -5.48 -1.03
CA GLY A 247 13.41 -4.44 -1.63
C GLY A 247 13.41 -4.43 -3.16
N MET A 248 12.28 -4.68 -3.79
CA MET A 248 12.08 -4.66 -5.24
C MET A 248 10.80 -3.91 -5.58
N THR A 249 10.63 -3.46 -6.83
CA THR A 249 9.34 -3.02 -7.34
C THR A 249 8.50 -4.22 -7.77
N ILE A 250 7.19 -3.99 -7.99
CA ILE A 250 6.30 -5.06 -8.44
C ILE A 250 6.67 -5.55 -9.86
N GLY A 251 7.14 -4.64 -10.72
CA GLY A 251 7.63 -5.00 -12.06
C GLY A 251 8.90 -5.84 -12.01
N GLU A 252 9.82 -5.55 -11.10
CA GLU A 252 11.02 -6.35 -10.86
C GLU A 252 10.68 -7.74 -10.32
N LEU A 253 9.73 -7.83 -9.37
CA LEU A 253 9.22 -9.12 -8.88
C LEU A 253 8.55 -9.92 -9.99
N ALA A 254 7.77 -9.28 -10.86
CA ALA A 254 7.13 -9.96 -12.00
C ALA A 254 8.18 -10.61 -12.91
N LYS A 255 9.28 -9.90 -13.22
CA LYS A 255 10.41 -10.48 -14.00
C LYS A 255 11.05 -11.66 -13.29
N LEU A 256 11.36 -11.52 -11.99
CA LEU A 256 11.93 -12.59 -11.18
C LEU A 256 11.00 -13.81 -11.15
N TYR A 257 9.71 -13.60 -10.86
CA TYR A 257 8.74 -14.68 -10.74
C TYR A 257 8.52 -15.39 -12.07
N ASN A 258 8.39 -14.63 -13.16
CA ASN A 258 8.27 -15.20 -14.49
C ASN A 258 9.47 -16.10 -14.85
N ASP A 259 10.71 -15.64 -14.59
CA ASP A 259 11.90 -16.40 -14.95
C ASP A 259 12.16 -17.60 -14.02
N LYS A 260 12.00 -17.44 -12.71
CA LYS A 260 12.44 -18.46 -11.73
C LYS A 260 11.35 -19.42 -11.28
N PHE A 261 10.10 -18.98 -11.22
CA PHE A 261 9.09 -19.75 -10.50
C PHE A 261 7.89 -20.18 -11.34
N LEU A 262 7.53 -19.46 -12.42
CA LEU A 262 6.46 -19.91 -13.30
C LEU A 262 6.94 -21.10 -14.12
N GLU A 263 6.15 -22.18 -14.13
CA GLU A 263 6.39 -23.32 -15.01
C GLU A 263 6.22 -22.92 -16.49
N LYS A 264 5.04 -22.36 -16.81
CA LYS A 264 4.76 -21.77 -18.12
C LYS A 264 5.09 -20.28 -18.08
N LYS A 265 6.08 -19.84 -18.86
CA LYS A 265 6.47 -18.44 -18.91
C LYS A 265 5.39 -17.58 -19.56
N ALA A 266 5.07 -16.46 -18.92
CA ALA A 266 4.21 -15.46 -19.50
C ALA A 266 4.95 -14.63 -20.56
N LYS A 267 4.21 -14.13 -21.55
CA LYS A 267 4.69 -13.10 -22.46
C LYS A 267 4.68 -11.76 -21.73
N LEU A 268 5.63 -11.59 -20.79
CA LEU A 268 5.71 -10.47 -19.88
C LEU A 268 6.38 -9.26 -20.50
N THR A 269 5.73 -8.10 -20.40
CA THR A 269 6.33 -6.79 -20.63
C THR A 269 6.19 -5.96 -19.34
N VAL A 270 7.28 -5.41 -18.84
CA VAL A 270 7.27 -4.46 -17.72
C VAL A 270 7.50 -3.06 -18.28
N ILE A 271 6.61 -2.12 -17.99
CA ILE A 271 6.78 -0.71 -18.32
C ILE A 271 7.39 -0.02 -17.11
N PRO A 272 8.67 0.35 -17.17
CA PRO A 272 9.37 0.94 -16.04
C PRO A 272 8.89 2.36 -15.75
N MET A 273 9.12 2.81 -14.53
CA MET A 273 9.02 4.21 -14.14
C MET A 273 10.18 5.03 -14.72
N GLU A 274 10.04 6.34 -14.71
CA GLU A 274 11.15 7.25 -14.98
C GLU A 274 11.42 8.17 -13.78
N GLY A 275 12.69 8.32 -13.42
CA GLY A 275 13.13 9.19 -12.34
C GLY A 275 13.06 8.58 -10.95
N TRP A 276 12.53 7.37 -10.77
CA TRP A 276 12.61 6.66 -9.50
C TRP A 276 14.02 6.10 -9.29
N ARG A 277 14.50 6.22 -8.06
CA ARG A 277 15.77 5.63 -7.62
C ARG A 277 15.49 4.68 -6.46
N ARG A 278 16.25 3.61 -6.38
CA ARG A 278 16.06 2.51 -5.44
C ARG A 278 16.06 2.94 -3.96
N ASN A 279 16.84 3.96 -3.62
CA ASN A 279 16.92 4.49 -2.26
C ASN A 279 15.75 5.42 -1.87
N MET A 280 14.85 5.77 -2.80
CA MET A 280 13.73 6.67 -2.51
C MET A 280 12.67 6.00 -1.64
N TRP A 281 12.18 6.72 -0.66
CA TRP A 281 10.89 6.50 -0.03
C TRP A 281 9.77 7.15 -0.84
N PHE A 282 8.52 6.78 -0.59
CA PHE A 282 7.41 7.24 -1.43
C PHE A 282 7.22 8.77 -1.43
N ASP A 283 7.41 9.42 -0.29
CA ASP A 283 7.30 10.88 -0.15
C ASP A 283 8.38 11.67 -0.92
N GLU A 284 9.50 11.01 -1.27
CA GLU A 284 10.56 11.59 -2.08
C GLU A 284 10.28 11.50 -3.60
N THR A 285 9.24 10.78 -3.98
CA THR A 285 8.85 10.61 -5.39
C THR A 285 8.06 11.79 -5.96
N GLY A 286 7.57 12.69 -5.11
CA GLY A 286 6.66 13.77 -5.49
C GLY A 286 5.25 13.27 -5.89
N LEU A 287 4.91 12.01 -5.60
CA LEU A 287 3.60 11.42 -5.83
C LEU A 287 2.71 11.57 -4.60
N SER A 288 1.40 11.64 -4.81
CA SER A 288 0.43 11.60 -3.72
C SER A 288 0.14 10.17 -3.29
N TRP A 289 0.12 9.92 -1.97
CA TRP A 289 -0.29 8.62 -1.44
C TRP A 289 -1.78 8.38 -1.70
N VAL A 290 -2.10 7.32 -2.41
CA VAL A 290 -3.47 6.84 -2.58
C VAL A 290 -3.60 5.55 -1.79
N ILE A 291 -4.59 5.48 -0.89
CA ILE A 291 -4.83 4.34 -0.01
C ILE A 291 -4.99 3.06 -0.84
N PRO A 292 -4.03 2.11 -0.79
CA PRO A 292 -4.12 0.90 -1.61
C PRO A 292 -5.11 -0.13 -1.01
N SER A 293 -5.34 -0.07 0.30
CA SER A 293 -6.33 -0.89 1.00
C SER A 293 -6.85 -0.15 2.25
N PRO A 294 -8.04 -0.50 2.77
CA PRO A 294 -8.68 0.25 3.88
C PRO A 294 -7.81 0.43 5.13
N ASN A 295 -6.88 -0.49 5.39
CA ASN A 295 -6.01 -0.43 6.57
C ASN A 295 -4.55 -0.02 6.23
N MET A 296 -4.35 0.67 5.10
CA MET A 296 -3.04 1.23 4.72
C MET A 296 -3.15 2.74 4.42
N PRO A 297 -3.57 3.56 5.42
CA PRO A 297 -3.94 4.96 5.20
C PRO A 297 -2.77 5.86 4.84
N THR A 298 -1.56 5.57 5.33
CA THR A 298 -0.42 6.48 5.21
C THR A 298 0.89 5.73 4.89
N LEU A 299 1.92 6.49 4.47
CA LEU A 299 3.27 5.96 4.34
C LEU A 299 3.85 5.50 5.69
N ASP A 300 3.49 6.18 6.80
CA ASP A 300 3.92 5.77 8.15
C ASP A 300 3.41 4.37 8.47
N THR A 301 2.14 4.09 8.13
CA THR A 301 1.57 2.75 8.24
C THR A 301 2.35 1.74 7.39
N ALA A 302 2.67 2.08 6.14
CA ALA A 302 3.46 1.21 5.25
C ALA A 302 4.87 0.93 5.79
N ALA A 303 5.50 1.92 6.46
CA ALA A 303 6.83 1.77 7.04
C ALA A 303 6.86 0.77 8.22
N VAL A 304 5.82 0.74 9.04
CA VAL A 304 5.76 -0.19 10.20
C VAL A 304 5.13 -1.54 9.84
N TYR A 305 4.34 -1.60 8.77
CA TYR A 305 3.56 -2.78 8.36
C TYR A 305 4.39 -4.07 8.24
N PRO A 306 5.63 -4.09 7.68
CA PRO A 306 6.40 -5.33 7.54
C PRO A 306 6.60 -6.09 8.85
N GLY A 307 6.65 -5.36 9.97
CA GLY A 307 6.76 -5.96 11.30
C GLY A 307 5.41 -6.13 11.98
N GLN A 308 4.55 -5.12 11.90
CA GLN A 308 3.30 -5.09 12.66
C GLN A 308 2.26 -6.10 12.17
N VAL A 309 2.36 -6.54 10.93
CA VAL A 309 1.50 -7.61 10.40
C VAL A 309 1.66 -8.94 11.17
N PHE A 310 2.79 -9.15 11.88
CA PHE A 310 2.98 -10.34 12.71
C PHE A 310 1.98 -10.46 13.85
N PHE A 311 1.42 -9.35 14.31
CA PHE A 311 0.40 -9.38 15.35
C PHE A 311 -0.89 -10.04 14.89
N GLU A 312 -1.17 -10.11 13.61
CA GLU A 312 -2.28 -10.92 13.08
C GLU A 312 -2.14 -12.41 13.46
N GLY A 313 -0.90 -12.88 13.59
CA GLY A 313 -0.55 -14.22 14.05
C GLY A 313 -0.49 -14.39 15.59
N THR A 314 -1.03 -13.42 16.36
CA THR A 314 -1.07 -13.43 17.81
C THR A 314 -2.43 -12.98 18.34
N ASN A 315 -2.63 -13.07 19.64
CA ASN A 315 -3.76 -12.49 20.34
C ASN A 315 -3.54 -11.03 20.77
N ILE A 316 -2.72 -10.27 20.07
CA ILE A 316 -2.54 -8.82 20.23
C ILE A 316 -3.26 -8.12 19.09
N SER A 317 -3.98 -7.02 19.36
CA SER A 317 -4.52 -6.17 18.33
C SER A 317 -3.40 -5.44 17.59
N GLU A 318 -3.44 -5.45 16.28
CA GLU A 318 -2.59 -4.65 15.38
C GLU A 318 -3.20 -3.29 15.06
N GLY A 319 -4.16 -2.83 15.85
CA GLY A 319 -4.80 -1.53 15.69
C GLY A 319 -5.84 -1.43 14.57
N ARG A 320 -6.21 -2.54 13.91
CA ARG A 320 -7.38 -2.53 12.99
C ARG A 320 -8.63 -2.12 13.75
N GLY A 321 -9.52 -1.36 13.12
CA GLY A 321 -10.67 -0.77 13.79
C GLY A 321 -10.37 0.55 14.54
N THR A 322 -9.16 1.07 14.41
CA THR A 322 -8.74 2.41 14.85
C THR A 322 -8.41 3.29 13.65
N THR A 323 -8.09 4.56 13.88
CA THR A 323 -7.63 5.50 12.84
C THR A 323 -6.15 5.31 12.45
N ARG A 324 -5.42 4.42 13.15
CA ARG A 324 -3.98 4.15 12.96
C ARG A 324 -3.69 2.64 12.96
N PRO A 325 -4.26 1.89 11.99
CA PRO A 325 -3.99 0.46 11.89
C PRO A 325 -2.48 0.22 11.71
N PHE A 326 -1.97 -0.83 12.33
CA PHE A 326 -0.55 -1.21 12.38
C PHE A 326 0.40 -0.23 13.08
N GLU A 327 0.01 1.03 13.26
CA GLU A 327 0.78 1.99 14.06
C GLU A 327 0.47 1.88 15.56
N LEU A 328 -0.70 1.29 15.89
CA LEU A 328 -1.13 0.95 17.25
C LEU A 328 -1.10 -0.56 17.44
N PHE A 329 -0.72 -0.98 18.64
CA PHE A 329 -0.85 -2.37 19.07
C PHE A 329 -1.15 -2.45 20.57
N GLY A 330 -1.89 -3.50 20.96
CA GLY A 330 -2.26 -3.66 22.36
C GLY A 330 -3.28 -4.75 22.61
N ALA A 331 -3.70 -4.88 23.88
CA ALA A 331 -4.74 -5.79 24.31
C ALA A 331 -5.39 -5.28 25.61
N PRO A 332 -6.60 -5.75 26.00
CA PRO A 332 -7.27 -5.33 27.24
C PRO A 332 -6.49 -5.68 28.52
N TRP A 333 -5.58 -6.64 28.45
CA TRP A 333 -4.78 -7.14 29.58
C TRP A 333 -3.36 -6.57 29.64
N ILE A 334 -3.01 -5.61 28.77
CA ILE A 334 -1.69 -4.96 28.75
C ILE A 334 -1.76 -3.67 29.56
N ASP A 335 -0.80 -3.47 30.47
CA ASP A 335 -0.50 -2.18 31.06
C ASP A 335 0.32 -1.35 30.05
N ALA A 336 -0.29 -0.27 29.55
CA ALA A 336 0.32 0.56 28.51
C ALA A 336 1.57 1.29 29.01
N PHE A 337 1.58 1.73 30.26
CA PHE A 337 2.70 2.46 30.85
C PHE A 337 3.92 1.54 31.03
N GLU A 338 3.73 0.40 31.69
CA GLU A 338 4.81 -0.56 31.93
C GLU A 338 5.40 -1.10 30.63
N LEU A 339 4.55 -1.42 29.64
CA LEU A 339 5.01 -1.87 28.34
C LEU A 339 5.82 -0.80 27.61
N THR A 340 5.34 0.45 27.61
CA THR A 340 6.03 1.58 26.97
C THR A 340 7.40 1.81 27.58
N MET A 341 7.49 1.82 28.91
CA MET A 341 8.77 1.96 29.60
C MET A 341 9.74 0.84 29.25
N LYS A 342 9.25 -0.41 29.23
CA LYS A 342 10.09 -1.57 28.89
C LYS A 342 10.60 -1.50 27.44
N LEU A 343 9.73 -1.14 26.48
CA LEU A 343 10.12 -1.06 25.06
C LEU A 343 11.11 0.07 24.80
N ASN A 344 10.91 1.26 25.37
CA ASN A 344 11.84 2.38 25.21
C ASN A 344 13.20 2.09 25.90
N ALA A 345 13.22 1.33 26.99
CA ALA A 345 14.46 0.91 27.64
C ALA A 345 15.33 -0.04 26.78
N LEU A 346 14.76 -0.65 25.71
CA LEU A 346 15.53 -1.47 24.77
C LEU A 346 16.43 -0.63 23.86
N GLY A 347 16.18 0.68 23.71
CA GLY A 347 16.97 1.58 22.87
C GLY A 347 16.99 1.19 21.40
N LEU A 348 15.85 0.72 20.85
CA LEU A 348 15.76 0.29 19.44
C LEU A 348 15.99 1.46 18.52
N ALA A 349 16.84 1.27 17.50
CA ALA A 349 17.21 2.33 16.57
C ALA A 349 16.03 2.81 15.72
N GLY A 350 15.89 4.14 15.59
CA GLY A 350 14.93 4.79 14.70
C GLY A 350 13.47 4.68 15.11
N VAL A 351 13.18 4.31 16.37
CA VAL A 351 11.80 4.16 16.86
C VAL A 351 11.66 4.60 18.31
N THR A 352 10.51 5.17 18.62
CA THR A 352 10.09 5.50 19.99
C THR A 352 8.64 5.02 20.18
N PHE A 353 8.34 4.53 21.38
CA PHE A 353 7.02 4.06 21.74
C PHE A 353 6.35 5.07 22.68
N ARG A 354 5.09 5.38 22.40
CA ARG A 354 4.24 6.20 23.27
C ARG A 354 3.11 5.34 23.81
N GLU A 355 2.81 5.46 25.10
CA GLU A 355 1.65 4.79 25.67
C GLU A 355 0.38 5.23 24.93
N GLN A 356 -0.51 4.27 24.70
CA GLN A 356 -1.75 4.52 23.99
C GLN A 356 -2.85 3.60 24.47
N TRP A 357 -4.02 4.20 24.70
CA TRP A 357 -5.27 3.50 24.94
C TRP A 357 -6.17 3.65 23.73
N PHE A 358 -6.82 2.57 23.33
CA PHE A 358 -7.70 2.59 22.16
C PHE A 358 -8.78 1.51 22.25
N THR A 359 -9.93 1.77 21.59
CA THR A 359 -11.04 0.84 21.51
C THR A 359 -11.30 0.53 20.04
N PRO A 360 -10.96 -0.67 19.53
CA PRO A 360 -11.23 -1.04 18.15
C PRO A 360 -12.72 -1.10 17.85
N THR A 361 -13.13 -0.61 16.67
CA THR A 361 -14.52 -0.67 16.20
C THR A 361 -14.85 -1.96 15.44
N PHE A 362 -13.82 -2.71 15.04
CA PHE A 362 -13.92 -4.05 14.44
C PHE A 362 -12.61 -4.82 14.66
N SER A 363 -12.55 -6.10 14.23
CA SER A 363 -11.42 -7.01 14.41
C SER A 363 -11.22 -7.44 15.87
N LYS A 364 -9.97 -7.72 16.28
CA LYS A 364 -9.64 -8.16 17.64
C LYS A 364 -10.03 -7.12 18.67
N PHE A 365 -10.64 -7.58 19.77
CA PHE A 365 -11.07 -6.74 20.90
C PHE A 365 -12.03 -5.61 20.50
N LYS A 366 -12.89 -5.89 19.50
CA LYS A 366 -13.95 -4.96 19.12
C LYS A 366 -14.73 -4.51 20.37
N ASP A 367 -14.90 -3.18 20.51
CA ASP A 367 -15.62 -2.50 21.59
C ASP A 367 -15.01 -2.70 23.00
N GLU A 368 -13.77 -3.26 23.11
CA GLU A 368 -13.03 -3.40 24.34
C GLU A 368 -11.89 -2.36 24.43
N LEU A 369 -11.68 -1.80 25.62
CA LEU A 369 -10.56 -0.88 25.86
C LEU A 369 -9.25 -1.66 25.92
N CYS A 370 -8.33 -1.38 25.01
CA CYS A 370 -6.99 -1.94 24.95
C CYS A 370 -5.96 -0.94 25.50
N GLY A 371 -5.05 -1.42 26.34
CA GLY A 371 -3.81 -0.74 26.66
C GLY A 371 -2.70 -1.22 25.72
N GLY A 372 -1.79 -0.33 25.34
CA GLY A 372 -0.69 -0.67 24.44
C GLY A 372 0.16 0.52 24.07
N CYS A 373 0.72 0.51 22.85
CA CYS A 373 1.59 1.58 22.39
C CYS A 373 1.23 2.05 20.99
N GLN A 374 1.56 3.31 20.70
CA GLN A 374 1.76 3.84 19.38
C GLN A 374 3.24 3.80 19.02
N ILE A 375 3.55 3.35 17.80
CA ILE A 375 4.89 3.34 17.23
C ILE A 375 5.14 4.67 16.53
N HIS A 376 6.25 5.33 16.87
CA HIS A 376 6.74 6.50 16.17
C HIS A 376 8.09 6.19 15.55
N VAL A 377 8.15 6.11 14.23
CA VAL A 377 9.41 6.00 13.49
C VAL A 377 10.07 7.37 13.51
N THR A 378 11.22 7.45 14.15
CA THR A 378 11.99 8.71 14.32
C THR A 378 13.12 8.84 13.31
N ASP A 379 13.60 7.70 12.80
CA ASP A 379 14.60 7.65 11.72
C ASP A 379 14.37 6.37 10.90
N ARG A 380 13.78 6.52 9.71
CA ARG A 380 13.41 5.41 8.83
C ARG A 380 14.61 4.70 8.19
N GLU A 381 15.78 5.34 8.13
CA GLU A 381 16.98 4.76 7.52
C GLU A 381 17.57 3.64 8.41
N VAL A 382 17.48 3.81 9.71
CA VAL A 382 17.96 2.82 10.69
C VAL A 382 16.85 1.96 11.30
N PHE A 383 15.59 2.36 11.13
CA PHE A 383 14.43 1.58 11.62
C PHE A 383 14.35 0.21 10.94
N ARG A 384 14.16 -0.83 11.73
CA ARG A 384 14.02 -2.20 11.27
C ARG A 384 12.69 -2.78 11.75
N PRO A 385 11.61 -2.69 10.95
CA PRO A 385 10.26 -3.02 11.38
C PRO A 385 10.11 -4.46 11.86
N LEU A 386 10.74 -5.44 11.19
CA LEU A 386 10.64 -6.84 11.60
C LEU A 386 11.32 -7.08 12.93
N GLN A 387 12.55 -6.61 13.07
CA GLN A 387 13.30 -6.74 14.31
C GLN A 387 12.55 -6.06 15.47
N THR A 388 12.01 -4.86 15.24
CA THR A 388 11.22 -4.11 16.23
C THR A 388 9.99 -4.91 16.67
N ALA A 389 9.23 -5.47 15.74
CA ALA A 389 8.04 -6.27 16.05
C ALA A 389 8.38 -7.53 16.86
N LEU A 390 9.49 -8.21 16.55
CA LEU A 390 9.94 -9.36 17.34
C LEU A 390 10.33 -8.96 18.76
N HIS A 391 10.97 -7.81 18.97
CA HIS A 391 11.25 -7.29 20.32
C HIS A 391 9.96 -6.99 21.07
N ILE A 392 8.95 -6.40 20.42
CA ILE A 392 7.65 -6.13 21.05
C ILE A 392 6.97 -7.45 21.44
N ILE A 393 6.88 -8.41 20.54
CA ILE A 393 6.26 -9.72 20.78
C ILE A 393 6.95 -10.43 21.96
N LYS A 394 8.29 -10.43 21.96
CA LYS A 394 9.05 -11.04 23.05
C LYS A 394 8.81 -10.31 24.38
N ALA A 395 8.82 -8.99 24.40
CA ALA A 395 8.57 -8.21 25.60
C ALA A 395 7.18 -8.48 26.19
N ILE A 396 6.14 -8.49 25.35
CA ILE A 396 4.76 -8.78 25.77
C ILE A 396 4.64 -10.23 26.28
N ARG A 397 5.23 -11.20 25.60
CA ARG A 397 5.25 -12.60 26.03
C ARG A 397 5.93 -12.77 27.39
N ASP A 398 7.06 -12.10 27.60
CA ASP A 398 7.83 -12.19 28.84
C ASP A 398 7.11 -11.50 30.00
N MET A 399 6.36 -10.41 29.74
CA MET A 399 5.57 -9.69 30.75
C MET A 399 4.25 -10.41 31.11
N TYR A 400 3.65 -11.08 30.11
CA TYR A 400 2.32 -11.69 30.24
C TYR A 400 2.29 -13.14 29.74
N PRO A 401 3.09 -14.06 30.32
CA PRO A 401 3.25 -15.43 29.82
C PRO A 401 1.94 -16.24 29.84
N ASP A 402 1.07 -15.95 30.82
CA ASP A 402 -0.22 -16.64 30.94
C ASP A 402 -1.32 -16.07 30.03
N LYS A 403 -1.07 -14.90 29.43
CA LYS A 403 -2.06 -14.18 28.60
C LYS A 403 -1.71 -14.20 27.13
N PHE A 404 -0.44 -14.01 26.78
CA PHE A 404 0.02 -13.99 25.40
C PHE A 404 -0.14 -15.36 24.74
N ARG A 405 -0.58 -15.37 23.47
CA ARG A 405 -0.70 -16.59 22.64
C ARG A 405 -0.30 -16.29 21.18
N PHE A 406 0.41 -17.24 20.59
CA PHE A 406 0.54 -17.32 19.13
C PHE A 406 -0.67 -18.02 18.53
N HIS A 407 -1.13 -17.54 17.38
CA HIS A 407 -1.93 -18.29 16.42
C HIS A 407 -0.94 -19.02 15.50
N GLU A 408 -0.34 -20.10 16.00
CA GLU A 408 0.88 -20.73 15.47
C GLU A 408 0.89 -20.89 13.96
N LYS A 409 -0.13 -21.57 13.40
CA LYS A 409 -0.20 -21.83 11.96
C LYS A 409 -0.24 -20.55 11.13
N TYR A 410 -0.92 -19.52 11.63
CA TYR A 410 -1.06 -18.25 10.91
C TYR A 410 0.19 -17.40 11.06
N PHE A 411 0.79 -17.36 12.26
CA PHE A 411 2.07 -16.70 12.49
C PHE A 411 3.18 -17.29 11.60
N ASP A 412 3.31 -18.61 11.57
CA ASP A 412 4.30 -19.31 10.77
C ASP A 412 4.10 -19.06 9.26
N LYS A 413 2.82 -19.01 8.82
CA LYS A 413 2.46 -18.68 7.43
C LYS A 413 2.87 -17.27 7.06
N ILE A 414 2.56 -16.25 7.88
CA ILE A 414 2.97 -14.85 7.65
C ILE A 414 4.51 -14.76 7.63
N MET A 415 5.15 -15.38 8.62
CA MET A 415 6.61 -15.38 8.73
C MET A 415 7.29 -16.12 7.56
N GLY A 416 6.59 -17.11 6.98
CA GLY A 416 7.12 -17.98 5.92
C GLY A 416 8.03 -19.08 6.44
N THR A 417 8.05 -19.29 7.77
CA THR A 417 8.82 -20.33 8.48
C THR A 417 8.31 -20.48 9.91
N ALA A 418 8.36 -21.68 10.46
CA ALA A 418 8.09 -21.93 11.88
C ALA A 418 9.30 -21.63 12.79
N ALA A 419 10.48 -21.45 12.22
CA ALA A 419 11.73 -21.32 12.98
C ALA A 419 11.75 -20.11 13.91
N VAL A 420 11.17 -18.97 13.49
CA VAL A 420 11.15 -17.73 14.28
C VAL A 420 10.28 -17.88 15.53
N ARG A 421 9.05 -18.38 15.40
CA ARG A 421 8.17 -18.63 16.54
C ARG A 421 8.82 -19.60 17.54
N LYS A 422 9.31 -20.74 17.06
CA LYS A 422 9.99 -21.75 17.90
C LYS A 422 11.20 -21.19 18.61
N ALA A 423 11.97 -20.30 17.96
CA ALA A 423 13.11 -19.64 18.58
C ALA A 423 12.67 -18.68 19.73
N ILE A 424 11.60 -17.90 19.51
CA ILE A 424 11.02 -17.03 20.55
C ILE A 424 10.49 -17.87 21.71
N GLU A 425 9.79 -18.96 21.45
CA GLU A 425 9.27 -19.90 22.47
C GLU A 425 10.39 -20.54 23.28
N ALA A 426 11.51 -20.86 22.64
CA ALA A 426 12.72 -21.37 23.28
C ALA A 426 13.52 -20.30 24.04
N GLY A 427 13.05 -19.03 24.08
CA GLY A 427 13.70 -17.93 24.80
C GLY A 427 14.93 -17.34 24.11
N ARG A 428 15.19 -17.64 22.83
CA ARG A 428 16.35 -17.09 22.11
C ARG A 428 16.28 -15.57 22.02
N GLY A 429 17.45 -14.93 21.97
CA GLY A 429 17.58 -13.50 21.77
C GLY A 429 17.18 -13.05 20.36
N ILE A 430 16.51 -11.90 20.24
CA ILE A 430 16.12 -11.37 18.92
C ILE A 430 17.32 -11.13 17.99
N PRO A 431 18.48 -10.61 18.46
CA PRO A 431 19.66 -10.47 17.61
C PRO A 431 20.14 -11.81 17.00
N GLU A 432 20.06 -12.92 17.75
CA GLU A 432 20.41 -14.26 17.24
C GLU A 432 19.44 -14.70 16.14
N ILE A 433 18.13 -14.48 16.35
CA ILE A 433 17.09 -14.84 15.37
C ILE A 433 17.32 -14.07 14.07
N VAL A 434 17.54 -12.74 14.16
CA VAL A 434 17.77 -11.86 13.02
C VAL A 434 19.07 -12.21 12.28
N ALA A 435 20.15 -12.52 13.01
CA ALA A 435 21.41 -12.96 12.42
C ALA A 435 21.24 -14.23 11.55
N GLY A 436 20.29 -15.10 11.92
CA GLY A 436 19.97 -16.30 11.15
C GLY A 436 19.44 -16.03 9.72
N TRP A 437 18.96 -14.83 9.44
CA TRP A 437 18.46 -14.46 8.10
C TRP A 437 19.57 -14.08 7.11
N ALA A 438 20.75 -13.69 7.60
CA ALA A 438 21.81 -13.07 6.81
C ALA A 438 22.21 -13.87 5.57
N ALA A 439 22.39 -15.19 5.71
CA ALA A 439 22.77 -16.05 4.59
C ALA A 439 21.68 -16.13 3.51
N GLY A 440 20.40 -16.19 3.90
CA GLY A 440 19.27 -16.16 2.98
C GLY A 440 19.15 -14.84 2.25
N LEU A 441 19.28 -13.73 2.97
CA LEU A 441 19.24 -12.39 2.40
C LEU A 441 20.39 -12.14 1.43
N ALA A 442 21.60 -12.61 1.74
CA ALA A 442 22.75 -12.52 0.82
C ALA A 442 22.50 -13.29 -0.49
N LYS A 443 21.97 -14.51 -0.40
CA LYS A 443 21.59 -15.29 -1.59
C LYS A 443 20.52 -14.61 -2.41
N PHE A 444 19.51 -14.04 -1.77
CA PHE A 444 18.44 -13.32 -2.45
C PHE A 444 18.96 -12.02 -3.09
N ALA A 445 19.89 -11.32 -2.44
CA ALA A 445 20.54 -10.15 -3.01
C ALA A 445 21.20 -10.45 -4.37
N GLU A 446 21.91 -11.59 -4.46
CA GLU A 446 22.50 -12.04 -5.73
C GLU A 446 21.41 -12.47 -6.73
N LEU A 447 20.39 -13.19 -6.27
CA LEU A 447 19.31 -13.69 -7.12
C LEU A 447 18.54 -12.56 -7.80
N ARG A 448 18.26 -11.44 -7.09
CA ARG A 448 17.44 -10.33 -7.62
C ARG A 448 18.17 -9.44 -8.63
N LYS A 449 19.52 -9.37 -8.58
CA LYS A 449 20.33 -8.44 -9.40
C LYS A 449 19.95 -8.39 -10.88
N PRO A 450 19.77 -9.52 -11.60
CA PRO A 450 19.44 -9.47 -13.04
C PRO A 450 18.06 -8.90 -13.36
N TYR A 451 17.21 -8.78 -12.36
CA TYR A 451 15.81 -8.33 -12.54
C TYR A 451 15.59 -6.86 -12.14
N LEU A 452 16.60 -6.23 -11.53
CA LEU A 452 16.52 -4.82 -11.12
C LEU A 452 16.49 -3.92 -12.36
N LEU A 453 15.62 -2.91 -12.33
CA LEU A 453 15.36 -1.98 -13.42
C LEU A 453 15.92 -0.57 -13.15
N TYR A 454 16.21 -0.27 -11.89
CA TYR A 454 16.58 1.06 -11.42
C TYR A 454 17.87 1.04 -10.62
#